data_ef358aef9d1b01518b7392c2d47f28ed
#
_entry.id   ef358aef9d1b01518b7392c2d47f28ed
#
_cell.length_a   1.000
_cell.length_b   1.000
_cell.length_c   1.000
_cell.angle_alpha   90.00
_cell.angle_beta   90.00
_cell.angle_gamma   90.00
#
_symmetry.space_group_name_H-M   'P 1'
#
loop_
_entity.id
_entity.type
_entity.pdbx_description
1 polymer ?
#
loop_
_entity_poly.entity_id
_entity_poly.type
_entity_poly.pdbx_seq_one_letter_code
_entity_poly.pdbx_strand_id
1 'polypeptide(L)'
;ADKKRGDVPHCTITTIAESPRREGLLWVGTDDGKVWLTKDGGGRWTDLADRFPEEVRRLWVSRVEASHHDEQTAFVSFTGYREDIRSAYVFRTDDGGESWLSIAHDLPAEPVNVVRQHPRNANVLFVGTEMDVHVSIDDGAHWAPLGDGLPRAAAHDLLIHPRHPHLLVGTHGRGIW
;
A
#
# COMPACT_ATOMS: atom_id res chain seq x y z
N ALA A 1 -17.58 19.83 -0.14
CA ALA A 1 -17.95 18.42 -0.19
C ALA A 1 -19.31 18.31 -0.87
N ASP A 2 -19.40 17.59 -1.97
CA ASP A 2 -20.64 17.45 -2.73
C ASP A 2 -21.51 16.36 -2.09
N LYS A 3 -22.50 16.76 -1.30
CA LYS A 3 -23.43 15.89 -0.55
C LYS A 3 -24.41 15.07 -1.42
N LYS A 4 -24.17 14.96 -2.73
CA LYS A 4 -25.11 14.32 -3.67
C LYS A 4 -24.72 12.91 -4.13
N ARG A 5 -23.62 12.37 -3.67
CA ARG A 5 -23.23 10.96 -3.94
C ARG A 5 -23.26 10.22 -2.63
N GLY A 6 -24.20 9.35 -2.39
CA GLY A 6 -24.45 8.48 -1.24
C GLY A 6 -23.26 8.29 -0.29
N ASP A 7 -23.07 9.26 0.62
CA ASP A 7 -21.74 9.58 1.10
C ASP A 7 -21.27 8.63 2.20
N VAL A 8 -20.24 7.91 1.88
CA VAL A 8 -19.28 7.46 2.89
C VAL A 8 -18.60 8.72 3.45
N PRO A 9 -18.55 8.92 4.77
CA PRO A 9 -17.84 10.06 5.36
C PRO A 9 -16.38 10.07 4.89
N HIS A 10 -15.93 11.18 4.31
CA HIS A 10 -14.52 11.40 4.04
C HIS A 10 -13.74 11.56 5.37
N CYS A 11 -12.42 11.37 5.34
CA CYS A 11 -11.49 11.40 6.48
C CYS A 11 -11.58 10.14 7.36
N THR A 12 -11.89 8.99 6.76
CA THR A 12 -11.85 7.70 7.45
C THR A 12 -10.45 7.09 7.34
N ILE A 13 -9.93 6.58 8.45
CA ILE A 13 -8.69 5.79 8.43
C ILE A 13 -8.99 4.48 7.68
N THR A 14 -8.26 4.24 6.61
CA THR A 14 -8.36 3.03 5.77
C THR A 14 -7.31 1.99 6.14
N THR A 15 -6.16 2.45 6.61
CA THR A 15 -5.01 1.58 6.88
C THR A 15 -4.12 2.19 7.96
N ILE A 16 -3.49 1.33 8.75
CA ILE A 16 -2.52 1.70 9.77
C ILE A 16 -1.40 0.66 9.81
N ALA A 17 -0.17 1.09 9.96
CA ALA A 17 0.98 0.23 10.16
C ALA A 17 1.90 0.81 11.25
N GLU A 18 2.23 -0.01 12.25
CA GLU A 18 3.30 0.29 13.18
C GLU A 18 4.61 -0.33 12.68
N SER A 19 5.70 0.38 12.83
CA SER A 19 7.02 -0.14 12.47
C SER A 19 7.41 -1.31 13.38
N PRO A 20 7.73 -2.48 12.83
CA PRO A 20 8.24 -3.59 13.62
C PRO A 20 9.66 -3.35 14.15
N ARG A 21 10.32 -2.26 13.71
CA ARG A 21 11.69 -1.87 14.08
C ARG A 21 11.73 -0.80 15.19
N ARG A 22 10.63 -0.04 15.33
CA ARG A 22 10.56 1.07 16.29
C ARG A 22 9.15 1.23 16.83
N GLU A 23 8.98 0.98 18.12
CA GLU A 23 7.74 1.24 18.85
C GLU A 23 7.32 2.70 18.75
N GLY A 24 6.01 2.92 18.54
CA GLY A 24 5.45 4.26 18.43
C GLY A 24 5.72 4.98 17.10
N LEU A 25 6.39 4.34 16.14
CA LEU A 25 6.49 4.83 14.76
C LEU A 25 5.31 4.26 13.97
N LEU A 26 4.27 5.08 13.74
CA LEU A 26 3.05 4.64 13.06
C LEU A 26 2.81 5.47 11.80
N TRP A 27 2.37 4.76 10.77
CA TRP A 27 1.91 5.32 9.50
C TRP A 27 0.41 5.08 9.37
N VAL A 28 -0.34 6.09 8.92
CA VAL A 28 -1.80 6.02 8.76
C VAL A 28 -2.18 6.55 7.39
N GLY A 29 -3.05 5.85 6.70
CA GLY A 29 -3.65 6.29 5.44
C GLY A 29 -5.16 6.49 5.58
N THR A 30 -5.72 7.42 4.80
CA THR A 30 -7.13 7.78 4.82
C THR A 30 -7.77 7.70 3.43
N ASP A 31 -9.10 7.69 3.40
CA ASP A 31 -9.91 7.65 2.18
C ASP A 31 -9.93 8.96 1.39
N ASP A 32 -9.46 10.05 1.97
CA ASP A 32 -9.30 11.35 1.31
C ASP A 32 -7.85 11.66 0.87
N GLY A 33 -7.00 10.63 0.83
CA GLY A 33 -5.65 10.70 0.28
C GLY A 33 -4.59 11.22 1.25
N LYS A 34 -4.89 11.28 2.55
CA LYS A 34 -3.93 11.71 3.55
C LYS A 34 -3.05 10.55 4.03
N VAL A 35 -1.77 10.82 4.12
CA VAL A 35 -0.80 9.93 4.78
C VAL A 35 -0.25 10.66 6.00
N TRP A 36 -0.44 10.06 7.16
CA TRP A 36 -0.02 10.61 8.43
C TRP A 36 1.09 9.79 9.06
N LEU A 37 2.03 10.46 9.70
CA LEU A 37 3.13 9.85 10.43
C LEU A 37 3.20 10.38 11.86
N THR A 38 3.35 9.47 12.82
CA THR A 38 3.79 9.79 14.18
C THR A 38 5.07 9.02 14.50
N LYS A 39 5.96 9.62 15.28
CA LYS A 39 7.23 9.03 15.74
C LYS A 39 7.27 8.86 17.27
N ASP A 40 6.15 9.15 17.94
CA ASP A 40 6.02 9.22 19.40
C ASP A 40 4.71 8.60 19.92
N GLY A 41 4.19 7.58 19.22
CA GLY A 41 3.01 6.82 19.65
C GLY A 41 1.71 7.62 19.55
N GLY A 42 1.65 8.65 18.70
CA GLY A 42 0.44 9.45 18.48
C GLY A 42 0.41 10.79 19.20
N GLY A 43 1.49 11.15 19.92
CA GLY A 43 1.58 12.45 20.58
C GLY A 43 1.63 13.63 19.59
N ARG A 44 2.31 13.44 18.45
CA ARG A 44 2.37 14.39 17.34
C ARG A 44 2.21 13.68 16.01
N TRP A 45 1.37 14.25 15.13
CA TRP A 45 1.13 13.74 13.78
C TRP A 45 1.61 14.74 12.72
N THR A 46 2.27 14.23 11.68
CA THR A 46 2.72 15.00 10.51
C THR A 46 1.93 14.56 9.30
N ASP A 47 1.28 15.49 8.61
CA ASP A 47 0.64 15.25 7.30
C ASP A 47 1.73 15.21 6.21
N LEU A 48 1.77 14.13 5.46
CA LEU A 48 2.73 13.91 4.38
C LEU A 48 2.11 14.06 2.98
N ALA A 49 0.83 14.41 2.88
CA ALA A 49 0.11 14.43 1.60
C ALA A 49 0.78 15.29 0.53
N ASP A 50 1.35 16.43 0.91
CA ASP A 50 2.01 17.34 -0.03
C ASP A 50 3.34 16.81 -0.61
N ARG A 51 3.85 15.71 -0.06
CA ARG A 51 5.07 15.04 -0.53
C ARG A 51 4.82 14.04 -1.66
N PHE A 52 3.54 13.72 -1.91
CA PHE A 52 3.12 12.88 -3.04
C PHE A 52 2.77 13.73 -4.27
N PRO A 53 2.80 13.15 -5.48
CA PRO A 53 2.29 13.79 -6.71
C PRO A 53 0.83 14.22 -6.56
N GLU A 54 0.45 15.31 -7.22
CA GLU A 54 -0.90 15.91 -7.09
C GLU A 54 -2.01 14.94 -7.48
N GLU A 55 -1.78 14.09 -8.47
CA GLU A 55 -2.76 13.12 -8.99
C GLU A 55 -3.21 12.08 -7.96
N VAL A 56 -2.42 11.80 -6.91
CA VAL A 56 -2.80 10.82 -5.88
C VAL A 56 -3.31 11.44 -4.58
N ARG A 57 -3.16 12.75 -4.38
CA ARG A 57 -3.48 13.43 -3.09
C ARG A 57 -4.94 13.36 -2.66
N ARG A 58 -5.83 12.89 -3.52
CA ARG A 58 -7.27 12.73 -3.23
C ARG A 58 -7.75 11.31 -3.45
N LEU A 59 -6.85 10.39 -3.80
CA LEU A 59 -7.17 8.98 -3.96
C LEU A 59 -7.11 8.27 -2.62
N TRP A 60 -7.89 7.23 -2.46
CA TRP A 60 -7.80 6.39 -1.28
C TRP A 60 -6.39 5.86 -1.09
N VAL A 61 -5.84 6.04 0.11
CA VAL A 61 -4.68 5.29 0.56
C VAL A 61 -5.14 3.86 0.82
N SER A 62 -4.84 2.96 -0.10
CA SER A 62 -5.27 1.56 -0.01
C SER A 62 -4.45 0.78 1.01
N ARG A 63 -3.14 1.09 1.12
CA ARG A 63 -2.27 0.46 2.13
C ARG A 63 -1.11 1.38 2.52
N VAL A 64 -0.77 1.33 3.79
CA VAL A 64 0.55 1.72 4.31
C VAL A 64 1.25 0.47 4.84
N GLU A 65 2.55 0.35 4.59
CA GLU A 65 3.38 -0.77 5.05
C GLU A 65 4.69 -0.20 5.59
N ALA A 66 4.95 -0.38 6.88
CA ALA A 66 6.23 -0.05 7.47
C ALA A 66 7.22 -1.19 7.20
N SER A 67 8.45 -0.87 6.80
CA SER A 67 9.45 -1.87 6.49
C SER A 67 9.82 -2.72 7.70
N HIS A 68 9.98 -4.03 7.46
CA HIS A 68 10.52 -4.98 8.43
C HIS A 68 12.04 -4.87 8.60
N HIS A 69 12.72 -4.14 7.71
CA HIS A 69 14.18 -4.13 7.59
C HIS A 69 14.82 -2.82 8.02
N ASP A 70 14.12 -1.69 7.80
CA ASP A 70 14.62 -0.35 8.12
C ASP A 70 13.48 0.53 8.63
N GLU A 71 13.68 1.27 9.74
CA GLU A 71 12.67 2.16 10.32
C GLU A 71 12.41 3.42 9.46
N GLN A 72 13.35 3.79 8.57
CA GLN A 72 13.18 4.92 7.66
C GLN A 72 12.42 4.55 6.39
N THR A 73 12.29 3.25 6.09
CA THR A 73 11.64 2.75 4.89
C THR A 73 10.16 2.44 5.14
N ALA A 74 9.32 2.92 4.25
CA ALA A 74 7.89 2.57 4.22
C ALA A 74 7.36 2.57 2.78
N PHE A 75 6.22 1.91 2.59
CA PHE A 75 5.53 1.83 1.32
C PHE A 75 4.10 2.33 1.46
N VAL A 76 3.61 3.00 0.42
CA VAL A 76 2.22 3.49 0.36
C VAL A 76 1.65 3.16 -1.00
N SER A 77 0.46 2.57 -1.03
CA SER A 77 -0.32 2.42 -2.26
C SER A 77 -1.59 3.25 -2.22
N PHE A 78 -1.99 3.73 -3.40
CA PHE A 78 -3.24 4.43 -3.58
C PHE A 78 -4.09 3.69 -4.61
N THR A 79 -5.40 3.73 -4.43
CA THR A 79 -6.36 3.18 -5.38
C THR A 79 -7.26 4.28 -5.93
N GLY A 80 -7.36 4.35 -7.26
CA GLY A 80 -8.28 5.21 -7.97
C GLY A 80 -9.53 4.48 -8.46
N TYR A 81 -9.82 3.28 -7.93
CA TYR A 81 -10.93 2.45 -8.38
C TYR A 81 -12.28 3.20 -8.38
N ARG A 82 -12.53 4.00 -7.35
CA ARG A 82 -13.78 4.75 -7.21
C ARG A 82 -13.91 5.94 -8.16
N GLU A 83 -12.78 6.46 -8.61
CA GLU A 83 -12.66 7.58 -9.55
C GLU A 83 -12.52 7.10 -11.01
N ASP A 84 -12.63 5.78 -11.27
CA ASP A 84 -12.40 5.13 -12.56
C ASP A 84 -10.96 5.40 -13.12
N ILE A 85 -10.02 5.60 -12.22
CA ILE A 85 -8.59 5.75 -12.53
C ILE A 85 -7.94 4.38 -12.43
N ARG A 86 -7.38 3.90 -13.56
CA ARG A 86 -6.79 2.56 -13.67
C ARG A 86 -5.28 2.53 -13.47
N SER A 87 -4.64 3.65 -13.17
CA SER A 87 -3.19 3.69 -12.96
C SER A 87 -2.81 2.96 -11.67
N ALA A 88 -1.66 2.27 -11.71
CA ALA A 88 -1.04 1.71 -10.52
C ALA A 88 -0.26 2.81 -9.78
N TYR A 89 -0.48 2.92 -8.47
CA TYR A 89 0.21 3.87 -7.62
C TYR A 89 0.79 3.15 -6.40
N VAL A 90 2.10 3.00 -6.40
CA VAL A 90 2.89 2.48 -5.29
C VAL A 90 4.11 3.35 -5.10
N PHE A 91 4.32 3.81 -3.88
CA PHE A 91 5.43 4.69 -3.53
C PHE A 91 6.24 4.10 -2.39
N ARG A 92 7.53 4.41 -2.40
CA ARG A 92 8.49 4.04 -1.37
C ARG A 92 9.17 5.29 -0.83
N THR A 93 9.45 5.30 0.46
CA THR A 93 10.37 6.23 1.12
C THR A 93 11.51 5.45 1.78
N ASP A 94 12.69 6.06 1.84
CA ASP A 94 13.87 5.56 2.56
C ASP A 94 14.43 6.60 3.54
N ASP A 95 13.70 7.69 3.74
CA ASP A 95 14.11 8.84 4.56
C ASP A 95 13.07 9.23 5.62
N GLY A 96 12.24 8.27 6.02
CA GLY A 96 11.20 8.49 7.03
C GLY A 96 10.06 9.38 6.53
N GLY A 97 9.78 9.32 5.23
CA GLY A 97 8.67 10.01 4.57
C GLY A 97 8.99 11.44 4.13
N GLU A 98 10.26 11.87 4.13
CA GLU A 98 10.64 13.19 3.61
C GLU A 98 10.50 13.26 2.09
N SER A 99 10.84 12.18 1.38
CA SER A 99 10.61 12.03 -0.06
C SER A 99 10.01 10.68 -0.41
N TRP A 100 9.35 10.62 -1.57
CA TRP A 100 8.67 9.43 -2.07
C TRP A 100 9.01 9.17 -3.52
N LEU A 101 9.44 7.94 -3.82
CA LEU A 101 9.74 7.45 -5.16
C LEU A 101 8.63 6.50 -5.62
N SER A 102 8.11 6.72 -6.83
CA SER A 102 7.22 5.73 -7.44
C SER A 102 8.01 4.46 -7.79
N ILE A 103 7.47 3.30 -7.40
CA ILE A 103 7.99 1.98 -7.73
C ILE A 103 7.00 1.16 -8.57
N ALA A 104 6.04 1.81 -9.21
CA ALA A 104 5.00 1.17 -10.03
C ALA A 104 5.38 0.99 -11.50
N HIS A 105 6.65 1.16 -11.87
CA HIS A 105 7.15 1.36 -13.25
C HIS A 105 6.55 0.47 -14.32
N ASP A 106 6.54 -0.84 -14.12
CA ASP A 106 6.09 -1.85 -15.08
C ASP A 106 4.88 -2.66 -14.57
N LEU A 107 4.25 -2.19 -13.48
CA LEU A 107 2.94 -2.72 -13.09
C LEU A 107 1.92 -2.42 -14.18
N PRO A 108 0.96 -3.33 -14.41
CA PRO A 108 -0.14 -3.04 -15.32
C PRO A 108 -0.96 -1.84 -14.85
N ALA A 109 -1.66 -1.20 -15.79
CA ALA A 109 -2.56 -0.08 -15.47
C ALA A 109 -3.82 -0.58 -14.75
N GLU A 110 -3.65 -0.90 -13.48
CA GLU A 110 -4.68 -1.44 -12.58
C GLU A 110 -4.59 -0.76 -11.21
N PRO A 111 -5.72 -0.43 -10.57
CA PRO A 111 -5.72 0.08 -9.20
C PRO A 111 -5.04 -0.89 -8.24
N VAL A 112 -4.23 -0.36 -7.33
CA VAL A 112 -3.51 -1.14 -6.33
C VAL A 112 -4.29 -1.13 -5.00
N ASN A 113 -4.56 -2.31 -4.46
CA ASN A 113 -5.30 -2.49 -3.21
C ASN A 113 -4.38 -2.72 -2.01
N VAL A 114 -3.23 -3.35 -2.24
CA VAL A 114 -2.32 -3.72 -1.16
C VAL A 114 -0.88 -3.80 -1.66
N VAL A 115 0.05 -3.36 -0.81
CA VAL A 115 1.50 -3.60 -0.94
C VAL A 115 2.00 -4.26 0.33
N ARG A 116 2.91 -5.24 0.21
CA ARG A 116 3.56 -5.92 1.32
C ARG A 116 5.04 -6.14 1.05
N GLN A 117 5.88 -5.90 2.07
CA GLN A 117 7.28 -6.29 2.04
C GLN A 117 7.46 -7.66 2.70
N HIS A 118 8.30 -8.51 2.10
CA HIS A 118 8.61 -9.80 2.69
C HIS A 118 9.42 -9.63 4.00
N PRO A 119 8.98 -10.22 5.14
CA PRO A 119 9.56 -9.93 6.46
C PRO A 119 11.00 -10.42 6.65
N ARG A 120 11.53 -11.26 5.75
CA ARG A 120 12.89 -11.81 5.82
C ARG A 120 13.77 -11.48 4.61
N ASN A 121 13.23 -10.78 3.61
CA ASN A 121 14.01 -10.38 2.43
C ASN A 121 13.53 -8.99 1.98
N ALA A 122 14.36 -7.97 2.18
CA ALA A 122 14.02 -6.59 1.89
C ALA A 122 13.71 -6.35 0.40
N ASN A 123 14.33 -7.13 -0.49
CA ASN A 123 14.19 -6.98 -1.94
C ASN A 123 12.89 -7.58 -2.49
N VAL A 124 12.14 -8.33 -1.68
CA VAL A 124 10.91 -8.99 -2.14
C VAL A 124 9.69 -8.20 -1.68
N LEU A 125 8.92 -7.75 -2.67
CA LEU A 125 7.67 -7.02 -2.48
C LEU A 125 6.54 -7.75 -3.20
N PHE A 126 5.33 -7.63 -2.68
CA PHE A 126 4.10 -8.12 -3.30
C PHE A 126 3.10 -6.98 -3.41
N VAL A 127 2.38 -6.95 -4.53
CA VAL A 127 1.30 -6.01 -4.79
C VAL A 127 0.07 -6.77 -5.23
N GLY A 128 -1.06 -6.49 -4.59
CA GLY A 128 -2.38 -6.94 -5.05
C GLY A 128 -3.10 -5.82 -5.79
N THR A 129 -3.57 -6.13 -6.99
CA THR A 129 -4.33 -5.23 -7.85
C THR A 129 -5.81 -5.64 -7.93
N GLU A 130 -6.60 -4.94 -8.74
CA GLU A 130 -7.99 -5.33 -9.05
C GLU A 130 -8.11 -6.64 -9.84
N MET A 131 -7.03 -7.16 -10.42
CA MET A 131 -7.10 -8.32 -11.30
C MET A 131 -6.15 -9.44 -10.92
N ASP A 132 -5.06 -9.15 -10.20
CA ASP A 132 -3.98 -10.12 -9.99
C ASP A 132 -3.06 -9.75 -8.81
N VAL A 133 -2.10 -10.63 -8.52
CA VAL A 133 -1.00 -10.37 -7.60
C VAL A 133 0.32 -10.33 -8.37
N HIS A 134 1.13 -9.32 -8.08
CA HIS A 134 2.45 -9.15 -8.67
C HIS A 134 3.54 -9.25 -7.60
N VAL A 135 4.71 -9.73 -7.98
CA VAL A 135 5.89 -9.84 -7.13
C VAL A 135 7.06 -9.10 -7.77
N SER A 136 7.81 -8.40 -6.94
CA SER A 136 9.14 -7.90 -7.23
C SER A 136 10.15 -8.65 -6.38
N ILE A 137 11.32 -8.95 -6.95
CA ILE A 137 12.46 -9.56 -6.24
C ILE A 137 13.69 -8.63 -6.20
N ASP A 138 13.54 -7.44 -6.71
CA ASP A 138 14.57 -6.41 -6.84
C ASP A 138 14.11 -5.05 -6.28
N ASP A 139 13.36 -5.12 -5.16
CA ASP A 139 12.97 -3.96 -4.37
C ASP A 139 12.06 -2.96 -5.14
N GLY A 140 11.20 -3.49 -6.02
CA GLY A 140 10.24 -2.70 -6.78
C GLY A 140 10.78 -2.14 -8.10
N ALA A 141 12.00 -2.52 -8.51
CA ALA A 141 12.54 -2.09 -9.80
C ALA A 141 11.81 -2.74 -10.99
N HIS A 142 11.42 -4.01 -10.84
CA HIS A 142 10.62 -4.74 -11.82
C HIS A 142 9.55 -5.58 -11.14
N TRP A 143 8.42 -5.77 -11.82
CA TRP A 143 7.29 -6.55 -11.35
C TRP A 143 6.92 -7.65 -12.34
N ALA A 144 6.56 -8.81 -11.82
CA ALA A 144 6.04 -9.92 -12.60
C ALA A 144 4.75 -10.47 -11.94
N PRO A 145 3.81 -11.02 -12.72
CA PRO A 145 2.69 -11.77 -12.14
C PRO A 145 3.21 -12.88 -11.21
N LEU A 146 2.53 -13.11 -10.09
CA LEU A 146 2.96 -14.10 -9.08
C LEU A 146 2.97 -15.54 -9.61
N GLY A 147 2.42 -15.79 -10.78
CA GLY A 147 2.42 -17.08 -11.44
C GLY A 147 1.03 -17.66 -11.69
N ASP A 148 0.99 -18.85 -12.27
CA ASP A 148 -0.24 -19.53 -12.64
C ASP A 148 -0.86 -20.22 -11.42
N GLY A 149 -2.15 -20.06 -11.21
CA GLY A 149 -2.86 -20.78 -10.15
C GLY A 149 -3.72 -19.89 -9.25
N LEU A 150 -3.46 -18.59 -9.21
CA LEU A 150 -4.37 -17.63 -8.60
C LEU A 150 -5.52 -17.31 -9.57
N PRO A 151 -6.76 -17.20 -9.09
CA PRO A 151 -7.85 -16.73 -9.93
C PRO A 151 -7.64 -15.25 -10.25
N ARG A 152 -7.98 -14.85 -11.45
CA ARG A 152 -8.07 -13.42 -11.77
C ARG A 152 -9.20 -12.79 -10.96
N ALA A 153 -8.85 -12.10 -9.92
CA ALA A 153 -9.76 -11.44 -8.98
C ALA A 153 -9.04 -10.33 -8.22
N ALA A 154 -9.80 -9.35 -7.77
CA ALA A 154 -9.24 -8.29 -6.95
C ALA A 154 -8.61 -8.87 -5.67
N ALA A 155 -7.32 -8.64 -5.48
CA ALA A 155 -6.59 -9.02 -4.29
C ALA A 155 -6.64 -7.85 -3.30
N HIS A 156 -7.51 -7.96 -2.29
CA HIS A 156 -7.74 -6.89 -1.32
C HIS A 156 -6.76 -6.91 -0.13
N ASP A 157 -6.24 -8.07 0.21
CA ASP A 157 -5.24 -8.19 1.26
C ASP A 157 -4.26 -9.33 0.98
N LEU A 158 -3.03 -9.14 1.44
CA LEU A 158 -1.94 -10.08 1.36
C LEU A 158 -1.35 -10.28 2.76
N LEU A 159 -1.16 -11.53 3.16
CA LEU A 159 -0.49 -11.87 4.40
C LEU A 159 0.66 -12.83 4.12
N ILE A 160 1.88 -12.38 4.41
CA ILE A 160 3.08 -13.21 4.33
C ILE A 160 3.27 -13.87 5.70
N HIS A 161 3.24 -15.20 5.73
CA HIS A 161 3.41 -15.91 6.99
C HIS A 161 4.84 -15.75 7.51
N PRO A 162 5.04 -15.30 8.77
CA PRO A 162 6.37 -14.91 9.26
C PRO A 162 7.36 -16.08 9.39
N ARG A 163 6.86 -17.32 9.52
CA ARG A 163 7.71 -18.52 9.75
C ARG A 163 7.69 -19.53 8.60
N HIS A 164 6.66 -19.53 7.77
CA HIS A 164 6.47 -20.49 6.69
C HIS A 164 6.47 -19.79 5.33
N PRO A 165 6.89 -20.46 4.25
CA PRO A 165 6.90 -19.88 2.91
C PRO A 165 5.49 -19.83 2.30
N HIS A 166 4.54 -19.25 3.02
CA HIS A 166 3.17 -19.10 2.57
C HIS A 166 2.81 -17.63 2.42
N LEU A 167 2.23 -17.30 1.28
CA LEU A 167 1.53 -16.06 1.03
C LEU A 167 0.03 -16.39 0.97
N LEU A 168 -0.77 -15.73 1.79
CA LEU A 168 -2.22 -15.83 1.73
C LEU A 168 -2.76 -14.60 0.98
N VAL A 169 -3.66 -14.85 0.05
CA VAL A 169 -4.28 -13.83 -0.78
C VAL A 169 -5.77 -13.76 -0.48
N GLY A 170 -6.21 -12.67 0.13
CA GLY A 170 -7.62 -12.37 0.34
C GLY A 170 -8.21 -11.73 -0.91
N THR A 171 -9.11 -12.43 -1.61
CA THR A 171 -9.70 -11.96 -2.85
C THR A 171 -11.15 -11.51 -2.69
N HIS A 172 -11.60 -10.63 -3.55
CA HIS A 172 -13.02 -10.29 -3.63
C HIS A 172 -13.79 -11.34 -4.44
N GLY A 173 -14.70 -12.06 -3.75
CA GLY A 173 -15.61 -13.01 -4.38
C GLY A 173 -15.01 -14.36 -4.79
N ARG A 174 -13.71 -14.63 -4.52
CA ARG A 174 -13.04 -15.89 -4.83
C ARG A 174 -12.40 -16.58 -3.60
N GLY A 175 -12.67 -16.06 -2.40
CA GLY A 175 -12.19 -16.62 -1.13
C GLY A 175 -10.74 -16.26 -0.82
N ILE A 176 -10.07 -17.14 -0.07
CA ILE A 176 -8.66 -17.01 0.34
C ILE A 176 -7.85 -18.10 -0.34
N TRP A 177 -6.70 -17.73 -0.86
CA TRP A 177 -5.75 -18.59 -1.59
C TRP A 177 -4.40 -18.62 -0.90
#